data_1f303df67d786363ccc6b4ed3668c936
#
_entry.id   1f303df67d786363ccc6b4ed3668c936
#
_cell.length_a   1.000
_cell.length_b   1.000
_cell.length_c   1.000
_cell.angle_alpha   90.00
_cell.angle_beta   90.00
_cell.angle_gamma   90.00
#
_symmetry.space_group_name_H-M   'P 1'
#
loop_
_entity.id
_entity.type
_entity.pdbx_description
1 polymer ?
#
loop_
_entity_poly.entity_id
_entity_poly.type
_entity_poly.pdbx_seq_one_letter_code
_entity_poly.pdbx_strand_id
1 'polypeptide(L)'
;MKVAIIGAGVSGLAAAITFQRYGITPDIFEKKCKIGELFNHVAGLLKVINRPIKDPLHHLKNVYGIEVKPINTIDKIVMKGPTVTASVTGSNLGYMILRGQDANSLENQLYNKLEIPVNFNIEADYKKLKNDYDYVIIATGSSQIPKELGCWQELVTTWVRVANVLGNFDTKTLLMWINTLYTKSGYVYLMPYNEKRAVLAMVVPYISKEELQYYWDTFLKVEKMNVDIVNMVDLEHISGNCFPHQYENL
;
A
#
# COMPACT_ATOMS: atom_id res chain seq x y z
N MET A 1 -1.79 -3.34 -31.22
CA MET A 1 -0.86 -3.37 -30.08
C MET A 1 -1.43 -4.33 -29.05
N LYS A 2 -0.67 -5.37 -28.74
CA LYS A 2 -1.05 -6.43 -27.80
C LYS A 2 -0.28 -6.22 -26.50
N VAL A 3 -0.99 -6.05 -25.39
CA VAL A 3 -0.40 -5.72 -24.08
C VAL A 3 -0.76 -6.78 -23.05
N ALA A 4 0.22 -7.24 -22.28
CA ALA A 4 0.01 -8.09 -21.09
C ALA A 4 0.29 -7.29 -19.81
N ILE A 5 -0.46 -7.57 -18.75
CA ILE A 5 -0.23 -7.02 -17.41
C ILE A 5 -0.09 -8.20 -16.44
N ILE A 6 1.04 -8.30 -15.75
CA ILE A 6 1.30 -9.33 -14.74
C ILE A 6 1.08 -8.73 -13.35
N GLY A 7 0.02 -9.16 -12.69
CA GLY A 7 -0.44 -8.72 -11.40
C GLY A 7 -1.64 -7.78 -11.49
N ALA A 8 -2.73 -8.15 -10.81
CA ALA A 8 -3.94 -7.35 -10.68
C ALA A 8 -4.02 -6.64 -9.31
N GLY A 9 -2.89 -6.15 -8.83
CA GLY A 9 -2.81 -5.22 -7.71
C GLY A 9 -3.16 -3.79 -8.14
N VAL A 10 -3.03 -2.82 -7.23
CA VAL A 10 -3.37 -1.40 -7.50
C VAL A 10 -2.71 -0.87 -8.76
N SER A 11 -1.41 -1.16 -8.97
CA SER A 11 -0.67 -0.67 -10.14
C SER A 11 -1.16 -1.29 -11.44
N GLY A 12 -1.36 -2.61 -11.46
CA GLY A 12 -1.85 -3.33 -12.64
C GLY A 12 -3.27 -2.93 -13.03
N LEU A 13 -4.16 -2.81 -12.03
CA LEU A 13 -5.53 -2.34 -12.25
C LEU A 13 -5.59 -0.90 -12.76
N ALA A 14 -4.76 0.00 -12.19
CA ALA A 14 -4.68 1.38 -12.67
C ALA A 14 -4.14 1.48 -14.11
N ALA A 15 -3.13 0.66 -14.45
CA ALA A 15 -2.62 0.56 -15.82
C ALA A 15 -3.72 0.04 -16.77
N ALA A 16 -4.43 -1.03 -16.39
CA ALA A 16 -5.50 -1.61 -17.21
C ALA A 16 -6.63 -0.60 -17.48
N ILE A 17 -7.09 0.14 -16.45
CA ILE A 17 -8.09 1.21 -16.60
C ILE A 17 -7.57 2.29 -17.56
N THR A 18 -6.29 2.64 -17.46
CA THR A 18 -5.69 3.65 -18.33
C THR A 18 -5.65 3.16 -19.78
N PHE A 19 -5.22 1.93 -20.05
CA PHE A 19 -5.25 1.33 -21.38
C PHE A 19 -6.65 1.29 -21.98
N GLN A 20 -7.63 0.85 -21.18
CA GLN A 20 -9.05 0.79 -21.59
C GLN A 20 -9.57 2.17 -22.05
N ARG A 21 -9.18 3.27 -21.38
CA ARG A 21 -9.53 4.64 -21.80
C ARG A 21 -8.97 5.03 -23.16
N TYR A 22 -7.86 4.42 -23.58
CA TYR A 22 -7.27 4.63 -24.91
C TYR A 22 -7.69 3.58 -25.95
N GLY A 23 -8.73 2.78 -25.63
CA GLY A 23 -9.25 1.76 -26.53
C GLY A 23 -8.33 0.54 -26.68
N ILE A 24 -7.40 0.32 -25.73
CA ILE A 24 -6.50 -0.82 -25.69
C ILE A 24 -7.01 -1.81 -24.66
N THR A 25 -7.17 -3.06 -25.07
CA THR A 25 -7.63 -4.16 -24.20
C THR A 25 -6.42 -5.04 -23.82
N PRO A 26 -5.80 -4.84 -22.65
CA PRO A 26 -4.72 -5.71 -22.20
C PRO A 26 -5.24 -7.04 -21.66
N ASP A 27 -4.42 -8.10 -21.79
CA ASP A 27 -4.62 -9.34 -21.05
C ASP A 27 -4.02 -9.19 -19.65
N ILE A 28 -4.83 -9.41 -18.61
CA ILE A 28 -4.41 -9.26 -17.21
C ILE A 28 -4.29 -10.64 -16.58
N PHE A 29 -3.13 -10.93 -15.99
CA PHE A 29 -2.84 -12.20 -15.31
C PHE A 29 -2.62 -11.97 -13.81
N GLU A 30 -3.34 -12.71 -12.97
CA GLU A 30 -3.22 -12.67 -11.52
C GLU A 30 -3.05 -14.08 -10.97
N LYS A 31 -1.98 -14.29 -10.18
CA LYS A 31 -1.69 -15.59 -9.59
C LYS A 31 -2.64 -16.01 -8.47
N LYS A 32 -3.25 -15.04 -7.81
CA LYS A 32 -4.25 -15.29 -6.77
C LYS A 32 -5.62 -15.60 -7.39
N CYS A 33 -6.52 -16.18 -6.59
CA CYS A 33 -7.88 -16.48 -7.02
C CYS A 33 -8.84 -15.28 -6.98
N LYS A 34 -8.42 -14.15 -6.43
CA LYS A 34 -9.22 -12.92 -6.30
C LYS A 34 -8.35 -11.68 -6.08
N ILE A 35 -8.97 -10.52 -6.22
CA ILE A 35 -8.34 -9.21 -6.01
C ILE A 35 -8.07 -8.94 -4.52
N GLY A 36 -7.01 -8.20 -4.26
CA GLY A 36 -6.67 -7.61 -2.97
C GLY A 36 -5.73 -8.45 -2.09
N GLU A 37 -5.16 -7.81 -1.09
CA GLU A 37 -4.35 -8.47 -0.08
C GLU A 37 -5.24 -9.28 0.89
N LEU A 38 -4.66 -10.30 1.53
CA LEU A 38 -5.41 -11.14 2.48
C LEU A 38 -5.82 -10.38 3.74
N PHE A 39 -5.03 -9.38 4.15
CA PHE A 39 -5.24 -8.63 5.38
C PHE A 39 -5.77 -7.22 5.07
N ASN A 40 -6.99 -6.94 5.56
CA ASN A 40 -7.56 -5.60 5.44
C ASN A 40 -6.84 -4.62 6.37
N HIS A 41 -6.46 -3.47 5.83
CA HIS A 41 -5.80 -2.40 6.59
C HIS A 41 -6.15 -1.02 6.02
N VAL A 42 -5.84 0.03 6.77
CA VAL A 42 -5.97 1.42 6.34
C VAL A 42 -4.60 1.99 6.01
N ALA A 43 -4.47 2.56 4.84
CA ALA A 43 -3.28 3.27 4.38
C ALA A 43 -3.53 4.77 4.32
N GLY A 44 -2.53 5.59 4.67
CA GLY A 44 -2.58 7.04 4.59
C GLY A 44 -2.06 7.56 3.25
N LEU A 45 -2.83 8.39 2.57
CA LEU A 45 -2.41 9.13 1.38
C LEU A 45 -2.25 10.60 1.73
N LEU A 46 -1.05 10.99 2.18
CA LEU A 46 -0.78 12.36 2.66
C LEU A 46 -0.50 13.30 1.48
N LYS A 47 -1.19 14.45 1.45
CA LYS A 47 -1.02 15.45 0.39
C LYS A 47 0.39 16.03 0.34
N VAL A 48 1.05 16.17 1.50
CA VAL A 48 2.41 16.72 1.57
C VAL A 48 3.45 15.87 0.84
N ILE A 49 3.27 14.55 0.82
CA ILE A 49 4.21 13.61 0.17
C ILE A 49 4.06 13.66 -1.36
N ASN A 50 2.88 14.05 -1.85
CA ASN A 50 2.57 14.04 -3.28
C ASN A 50 2.89 15.37 -4.00
N ARG A 51 3.60 16.30 -3.38
CA ARG A 51 4.00 17.56 -4.01
C ARG A 51 4.81 17.33 -5.30
N PRO A 52 4.58 18.09 -6.37
CA PRO A 52 3.75 19.31 -6.46
C PRO A 52 2.24 19.07 -6.64
N ILE A 53 1.77 17.82 -6.67
CA ILE A 53 0.34 17.48 -6.78
C ILE A 53 -0.36 17.91 -5.48
N LYS A 54 -1.26 18.88 -5.57
CA LYS A 54 -1.95 19.44 -4.40
C LYS A 54 -2.95 18.47 -3.78
N ASP A 55 -3.64 17.71 -4.62
CA ASP A 55 -4.63 16.72 -4.20
C ASP A 55 -4.52 15.46 -5.05
N PRO A 56 -4.01 14.34 -4.48
CA PRO A 56 -3.75 13.13 -5.25
C PRO A 56 -5.03 12.44 -5.76
N LEU A 57 -6.15 12.47 -5.03
CA LEU A 57 -7.38 11.86 -5.51
C LEU A 57 -8.01 12.67 -6.63
N HIS A 58 -7.97 14.00 -6.52
CA HIS A 58 -8.42 14.89 -7.59
C HIS A 58 -7.56 14.73 -8.86
N HIS A 59 -6.24 14.59 -8.68
CA HIS A 59 -5.32 14.34 -9.79
C HIS A 59 -5.61 13.00 -10.47
N LEU A 60 -5.78 11.91 -9.72
CA LEU A 60 -6.14 10.60 -10.25
C LEU A 60 -7.44 10.66 -11.07
N LYS A 61 -8.45 11.35 -10.55
CA LYS A 61 -9.73 11.51 -11.26
C LYS A 61 -9.59 12.31 -12.54
N ASN A 62 -8.92 13.46 -12.51
CA ASN A 62 -8.90 14.38 -13.66
C ASN A 62 -7.92 13.95 -14.75
N VAL A 63 -6.76 13.43 -14.38
CA VAL A 63 -5.73 13.02 -15.34
C VAL A 63 -5.99 11.61 -15.86
N TYR A 64 -6.28 10.68 -14.95
CA TYR A 64 -6.38 9.25 -15.30
C TYR A 64 -7.82 8.72 -15.34
N GLY A 65 -8.84 9.52 -14.95
CA GLY A 65 -10.24 9.07 -14.84
C GLY A 65 -10.48 8.06 -13.72
N ILE A 66 -9.52 7.94 -12.81
CA ILE A 66 -9.59 7.00 -11.70
C ILE A 66 -10.18 7.71 -10.49
N GLU A 67 -11.45 7.45 -10.22
CA GLU A 67 -12.13 7.96 -9.04
C GLU A 67 -12.02 6.95 -7.88
N VAL A 68 -11.44 7.39 -6.76
CA VAL A 68 -11.27 6.60 -5.54
C VAL A 68 -12.03 7.27 -4.40
N LYS A 69 -12.79 6.49 -3.65
CA LYS A 69 -13.51 6.93 -2.46
C LYS A 69 -12.69 6.57 -1.21
N PRO A 70 -12.15 7.55 -0.47
CA PRO A 70 -11.52 7.30 0.81
C PRO A 70 -12.57 6.93 1.86
N ILE A 71 -12.17 6.24 2.93
CA ILE A 71 -13.05 6.01 4.08
C ILE A 71 -13.17 7.25 4.96
N ASN A 72 -12.08 8.05 5.06
CA ASN A 72 -12.05 9.30 5.79
C ASN A 72 -11.02 10.28 5.21
N THR A 73 -11.14 11.56 5.58
CA THR A 73 -10.07 12.55 5.45
C THR A 73 -9.17 12.51 6.69
N ILE A 74 -7.92 12.93 6.54
CA ILE A 74 -7.00 13.19 7.66
C ILE A 74 -7.01 14.68 7.90
N ASP A 75 -7.60 15.11 9.03
CA ASP A 75 -7.67 16.52 9.41
C ASP A 75 -6.68 16.86 10.53
N LYS A 76 -6.12 15.82 11.18
CA LYS A 76 -5.10 15.96 12.21
C LYS A 76 -4.04 14.87 12.10
N ILE A 77 -2.78 15.26 12.23
CA ILE A 77 -1.65 14.34 12.35
C ILE A 77 -0.98 14.63 13.69
N VAL A 78 -0.81 13.61 14.50
CA VAL A 78 -0.08 13.69 15.77
C VAL A 78 1.16 12.81 15.68
N MET A 79 2.33 13.39 15.89
CA MET A 79 3.61 12.68 15.91
C MET A 79 4.18 12.68 17.32
N LYS A 80 4.33 11.51 17.90
CA LYS A 80 4.89 11.32 19.24
C LYS A 80 6.34 10.83 19.12
N GLY A 81 7.27 11.66 19.56
CA GLY A 81 8.66 11.31 19.79
C GLY A 81 8.92 10.93 21.25
N PRO A 82 10.16 10.58 21.62
CA PRO A 82 10.52 10.18 22.97
C PRO A 82 10.24 11.24 24.05
N THR A 83 10.43 12.51 23.70
CA THR A 83 10.33 13.66 24.63
C THR A 83 9.37 14.75 24.16
N VAL A 84 8.97 14.73 22.89
CA VAL A 84 8.15 15.79 22.28
C VAL A 84 6.99 15.17 21.51
N THR A 85 5.84 15.78 21.64
CA THR A 85 4.67 15.51 20.78
C THR A 85 4.40 16.73 19.92
N ALA A 86 4.35 16.54 18.60
CA ALA A 86 3.97 17.58 17.65
C ALA A 86 2.61 17.24 17.02
N SER A 87 1.83 18.26 16.68
CA SER A 87 0.59 18.04 15.93
C SER A 87 0.40 19.08 14.84
N VAL A 88 -0.16 18.64 13.73
CA VAL A 88 -0.58 19.50 12.62
C VAL A 88 -2.07 19.30 12.44
N THR A 89 -2.82 20.38 12.38
CA THR A 89 -4.26 20.39 12.14
C THR A 89 -4.57 21.21 10.90
N GLY A 90 -5.46 20.74 10.06
CA GLY A 90 -5.90 21.44 8.86
C GLY A 90 -7.02 20.67 8.16
N SER A 91 -7.79 21.35 7.34
CA SER A 91 -8.82 20.66 6.56
C SER A 91 -8.17 19.79 5.47
N ASN A 92 -8.40 18.49 5.56
CA ASN A 92 -7.96 17.53 4.53
C ASN A 92 -6.43 17.55 4.25
N LEU A 93 -5.64 17.17 5.25
CA LEU A 93 -4.18 16.96 5.11
C LEU A 93 -3.85 15.72 4.27
N GLY A 94 -4.83 14.84 4.09
CA GLY A 94 -4.72 13.60 3.35
C GLY A 94 -5.98 12.76 3.45
N TYR A 95 -5.87 11.52 3.03
CA TYR A 95 -6.98 10.57 2.96
C TYR A 95 -6.60 9.25 3.62
N MET A 96 -7.58 8.62 4.26
CA MET A 96 -7.51 7.25 4.75
C MET A 96 -8.12 6.33 3.68
N ILE A 97 -7.31 5.44 3.14
CA ILE A 97 -7.68 4.53 2.05
C ILE A 97 -7.74 3.11 2.59
N LEU A 98 -8.87 2.47 2.40
CA LEU A 98 -9.03 1.06 2.75
C LEU A 98 -8.32 0.19 1.71
N ARG A 99 -7.51 -0.75 2.18
CA ARG A 99 -6.77 -1.72 1.38
C ARG A 99 -7.18 -3.14 1.77
N GLY A 100 -7.06 -4.07 0.84
CA GLY A 100 -7.33 -5.49 1.08
C GLY A 100 -8.50 -6.04 0.28
N GLN A 101 -9.22 -7.02 0.85
CA GLN A 101 -10.31 -7.72 0.17
C GLN A 101 -11.71 -7.16 0.45
N ASP A 102 -11.82 -6.16 1.33
CA ASP A 102 -13.11 -5.49 1.58
C ASP A 102 -13.68 -4.92 0.28
N ALA A 103 -15.00 -4.96 0.13
CA ALA A 103 -15.68 -4.46 -1.08
C ALA A 103 -15.40 -2.98 -1.37
N ASN A 104 -15.11 -2.19 -0.33
CA ASN A 104 -14.76 -0.77 -0.45
C ASN A 104 -13.24 -0.52 -0.51
N SER A 105 -12.41 -1.57 -0.55
CA SER A 105 -10.95 -1.41 -0.68
C SER A 105 -10.59 -0.76 -2.00
N LEU A 106 -9.44 -0.10 -2.04
CA LEU A 106 -8.90 0.52 -3.26
C LEU A 106 -8.82 -0.50 -4.40
N GLU A 107 -8.37 -1.71 -4.12
CA GLU A 107 -8.26 -2.79 -5.08
C GLU A 107 -9.61 -3.13 -5.71
N ASN A 108 -10.64 -3.30 -4.89
CA ASN A 108 -11.99 -3.62 -5.39
C ASN A 108 -12.65 -2.42 -6.08
N GLN A 109 -12.42 -1.19 -5.61
CA GLN A 109 -12.88 0.01 -6.30
C GLN A 109 -12.30 0.14 -7.72
N LEU A 110 -11.02 -0.20 -7.90
CA LEU A 110 -10.37 -0.22 -9.22
C LEU A 110 -10.90 -1.38 -10.06
N TYR A 111 -10.95 -2.58 -9.51
CA TYR A 111 -11.45 -3.76 -10.21
C TYR A 111 -12.86 -3.57 -10.76
N ASN A 112 -13.76 -2.99 -9.97
CA ASN A 112 -15.15 -2.73 -10.38
C ASN A 112 -15.28 -1.68 -11.51
N LYS A 113 -14.20 -1.01 -11.90
CA LYS A 113 -14.15 -0.09 -13.04
C LYS A 113 -13.65 -0.74 -14.33
N LEU A 114 -13.14 -1.96 -14.23
CA LEU A 114 -12.70 -2.69 -15.40
C LEU A 114 -13.88 -3.28 -16.14
N GLU A 115 -13.88 -3.11 -17.46
CA GLU A 115 -14.81 -3.75 -18.40
C GLU A 115 -14.20 -5.00 -19.04
N ILE A 116 -12.93 -5.29 -18.73
CA ILE A 116 -12.16 -6.41 -19.25
C ILE A 116 -11.91 -7.44 -18.15
N PRO A 117 -11.88 -8.75 -18.48
CA PRO A 117 -11.68 -9.79 -17.49
C PRO A 117 -10.24 -9.83 -16.96
N VAL A 118 -10.10 -10.29 -15.71
CA VAL A 118 -8.82 -10.67 -15.12
C VAL A 118 -8.70 -12.19 -15.14
N ASN A 119 -7.61 -12.71 -15.66
CA ASN A 119 -7.29 -14.14 -15.67
C ASN A 119 -6.67 -14.52 -14.32
N PHE A 120 -7.50 -15.02 -13.41
CA PHE A 120 -7.09 -15.46 -12.08
C PHE A 120 -6.45 -16.85 -12.07
N ASN A 121 -5.72 -17.16 -10.99
CA ASN A 121 -5.00 -18.43 -10.78
C ASN A 121 -3.95 -18.71 -11.87
N ILE A 122 -3.38 -17.67 -12.47
CA ILE A 122 -2.36 -17.77 -13.49
C ILE A 122 -1.09 -17.07 -13.02
N GLU A 123 -0.06 -17.85 -12.72
CA GLU A 123 1.29 -17.34 -12.52
C GLU A 123 1.97 -17.17 -13.88
N ALA A 124 1.88 -15.95 -14.41
CA ALA A 124 2.35 -15.64 -15.75
C ALA A 124 3.88 -15.53 -15.81
N ASP A 125 4.50 -16.20 -16.79
CA ASP A 125 5.92 -16.14 -17.05
C ASP A 125 6.23 -15.00 -18.03
N TYR A 126 6.83 -13.91 -17.54
CA TYR A 126 7.18 -12.77 -18.37
C TYR A 126 8.12 -13.11 -19.54
N LYS A 127 8.99 -14.15 -19.39
CA LYS A 127 9.92 -14.59 -20.44
C LYS A 127 9.20 -15.19 -21.64
N LYS A 128 8.05 -15.81 -21.40
CA LYS A 128 7.17 -16.29 -22.48
C LYS A 128 6.35 -15.15 -23.05
N LEU A 129 5.71 -14.35 -22.20
CA LEU A 129 4.84 -13.26 -22.63
C LEU A 129 5.56 -12.22 -23.49
N LYS A 130 6.84 -11.93 -23.21
CA LYS A 130 7.60 -10.96 -24.02
C LYS A 130 7.76 -11.35 -25.50
N ASN A 131 7.56 -12.63 -25.85
CA ASN A 131 7.61 -13.09 -27.23
C ASN A 131 6.24 -13.00 -27.93
N ASP A 132 5.14 -12.97 -27.15
CA ASP A 132 3.77 -13.05 -27.66
C ASP A 132 3.05 -11.68 -27.62
N TYR A 133 3.62 -10.69 -26.90
CA TYR A 133 3.05 -9.36 -26.68
C TYR A 133 4.00 -8.25 -27.11
N ASP A 134 3.44 -7.16 -27.62
CA ASP A 134 4.21 -5.96 -27.97
C ASP A 134 4.78 -5.30 -26.70
N TYR A 135 4.03 -5.34 -25.58
CA TYR A 135 4.45 -4.83 -24.28
C TYR A 135 3.96 -5.73 -23.14
N VAL A 136 4.79 -5.90 -22.11
CA VAL A 136 4.45 -6.62 -20.88
C VAL A 136 4.68 -5.71 -19.69
N ILE A 137 3.63 -5.39 -18.93
CA ILE A 137 3.69 -4.56 -17.74
C ILE A 137 3.87 -5.45 -16.51
N ILE A 138 4.98 -5.26 -15.81
CA ILE A 138 5.28 -5.97 -14.56
C ILE A 138 4.68 -5.18 -13.39
N ALA A 139 3.56 -5.65 -12.86
CA ALA A 139 2.81 -5.01 -11.77
C ALA A 139 2.63 -5.93 -10.56
N THR A 140 3.58 -6.82 -10.32
CA THR A 140 3.52 -7.88 -9.30
C THR A 140 3.64 -7.37 -7.86
N GLY A 141 4.12 -6.14 -7.66
CA GLY A 141 4.44 -5.60 -6.33
C GLY A 141 5.62 -6.33 -5.65
N SER A 142 6.38 -7.12 -6.39
CA SER A 142 7.53 -7.89 -5.93
C SER A 142 8.81 -7.42 -6.62
N SER A 143 9.93 -7.44 -5.91
CA SER A 143 11.25 -7.15 -6.46
C SER A 143 11.87 -8.31 -7.26
N GLN A 144 11.23 -9.47 -7.30
CA GLN A 144 11.80 -10.69 -7.90
C GLN A 144 12.15 -10.49 -9.38
N ILE A 145 11.18 -10.13 -10.21
CA ILE A 145 11.41 -9.93 -11.65
C ILE A 145 12.40 -8.77 -11.90
N PRO A 146 12.28 -7.59 -11.27
CA PRO A 146 13.29 -6.55 -11.39
C PRO A 146 14.70 -6.97 -10.98
N LYS A 147 14.85 -7.82 -9.95
CA LYS A 147 16.16 -8.40 -9.55
C LYS A 147 16.71 -9.34 -10.64
N GLU A 148 15.87 -10.19 -11.20
CA GLU A 148 16.27 -11.09 -12.31
C GLU A 148 16.71 -10.32 -13.56
N LEU A 149 16.10 -9.16 -13.83
CA LEU A 149 16.44 -8.26 -14.93
C LEU A 149 17.65 -7.35 -14.64
N GLY A 150 18.18 -7.37 -13.41
CA GLY A 150 19.31 -6.52 -13.00
C GLY A 150 18.97 -5.02 -12.89
N CYS A 151 17.68 -4.67 -12.82
CA CYS A 151 17.22 -3.28 -12.74
C CYS A 151 16.70 -2.87 -11.35
N TRP A 152 16.89 -3.69 -10.32
CA TRP A 152 16.46 -3.41 -8.96
C TRP A 152 17.61 -2.90 -8.08
N GLN A 153 17.41 -1.75 -7.45
CA GLN A 153 18.25 -1.24 -6.39
C GLN A 153 17.49 -1.29 -5.06
N GLU A 154 17.89 -2.18 -4.17
CA GLU A 154 17.32 -2.28 -2.83
C GLU A 154 17.78 -1.10 -1.97
N LEU A 155 16.83 -0.40 -1.34
CA LEU A 155 17.09 0.76 -0.48
C LEU A 155 16.94 0.41 1.00
N VAL A 156 15.88 -0.31 1.36
CA VAL A 156 15.61 -0.68 2.76
C VAL A 156 14.76 -1.96 2.82
N THR A 157 15.13 -2.83 3.75
CA THR A 157 14.32 -3.98 4.16
C THR A 157 13.72 -3.71 5.54
N THR A 158 12.43 -3.93 5.68
CA THR A 158 11.69 -3.71 6.92
C THR A 158 10.86 -4.92 7.27
N TRP A 159 10.74 -5.22 8.56
CA TRP A 159 9.65 -6.04 9.06
C TRP A 159 8.50 -5.16 9.52
N VAL A 160 7.30 -5.54 9.10
CA VAL A 160 6.07 -4.80 9.37
C VAL A 160 5.10 -5.70 10.10
N ARG A 161 4.62 -5.26 11.26
CA ARG A 161 3.49 -5.87 11.96
C ARG A 161 2.27 -4.98 11.79
N VAL A 162 1.20 -5.54 11.26
CA VAL A 162 -0.10 -4.85 11.11
C VAL A 162 -1.12 -5.56 11.96
N ALA A 163 -1.76 -4.84 12.88
CA ALA A 163 -2.80 -5.34 13.75
C ALA A 163 -4.11 -4.56 13.55
N ASN A 164 -5.23 -5.27 13.53
CA ASN A 164 -6.54 -4.66 13.70
C ASN A 164 -6.86 -4.59 15.18
N VAL A 165 -7.23 -3.42 15.67
CA VAL A 165 -7.45 -3.15 17.08
C VAL A 165 -8.82 -2.54 17.33
N LEU A 166 -9.38 -2.83 18.53
CA LEU A 166 -10.60 -2.17 19.03
C LEU A 166 -10.23 -1.15 20.11
N GLY A 167 -11.03 -0.08 20.17
CA GLY A 167 -10.83 1.02 21.10
C GLY A 167 -11.81 2.16 20.84
N ASN A 168 -11.39 3.37 21.22
CA ASN A 168 -12.11 4.60 20.89
C ASN A 168 -11.17 5.51 20.11
N PHE A 169 -11.54 5.84 18.88
CA PHE A 169 -10.66 6.52 17.94
C PHE A 169 -11.34 7.76 17.33
N ASP A 170 -10.56 8.81 17.18
CA ASP A 170 -10.95 9.96 16.35
C ASP A 170 -10.72 9.60 14.89
N THR A 171 -11.81 9.49 14.12
CA THR A 171 -11.80 8.99 12.74
C THR A 171 -11.05 9.87 11.74
N LYS A 172 -10.65 11.10 12.14
CA LYS A 172 -9.93 12.04 11.30
C LYS A 172 -8.48 12.27 11.71
N THR A 173 -8.03 11.55 12.74
CA THR A 173 -6.66 11.68 13.27
C THR A 173 -5.79 10.52 12.87
N LEU A 174 -4.65 10.82 12.25
CA LEU A 174 -3.52 9.92 12.11
C LEU A 174 -2.60 10.10 13.31
N LEU A 175 -2.39 9.04 14.10
CA LEU A 175 -1.37 8.99 15.15
C LEU A 175 -0.12 8.30 14.60
N MET A 176 1.05 8.90 14.89
CA MET A 176 2.35 8.31 14.57
C MET A 176 3.25 8.34 15.80
N TRP A 177 4.05 7.30 15.97
CA TRP A 177 5.11 7.23 16.97
C TRP A 177 6.45 7.04 16.28
N ILE A 178 7.40 7.88 16.62
CA ILE A 178 8.77 7.87 16.09
C ILE A 178 9.71 7.84 17.29
N ASN A 179 10.14 6.63 17.68
CA ASN A 179 11.01 6.44 18.83
C ASN A 179 11.96 5.27 18.56
N THR A 180 13.26 5.57 18.51
CA THR A 180 14.31 4.60 18.18
C THR A 180 14.37 3.39 19.12
N LEU A 181 13.81 3.51 20.33
CA LEU A 181 13.74 2.44 21.31
C LEU A 181 12.95 1.22 20.80
N TYR A 182 11.88 1.45 20.03
CA TYR A 182 11.03 0.37 19.53
C TYR A 182 10.77 0.40 18.01
N THR A 183 11.34 1.37 17.29
CA THR A 183 11.20 1.41 15.82
C THR A 183 12.52 1.51 15.08
N LYS A 184 13.68 1.61 15.79
CA LYS A 184 14.94 2.05 15.19
C LYS A 184 14.71 3.36 14.40
N SER A 185 14.92 3.36 13.08
CA SER A 185 14.62 4.48 12.18
C SER A 185 13.25 4.36 11.48
N GLY A 186 12.41 3.45 11.93
CA GLY A 186 11.05 3.29 11.44
C GLY A 186 10.01 4.08 12.24
N TYR A 187 8.79 3.58 12.25
CA TYR A 187 7.66 4.23 12.91
C TYR A 187 6.54 3.25 13.25
N VAL A 188 5.65 3.68 14.14
CA VAL A 188 4.33 3.06 14.34
C VAL A 188 3.28 4.06 13.92
N TYR A 189 2.18 3.60 13.31
CA TYR A 189 1.02 4.45 13.07
C TYR A 189 -0.28 3.77 13.47
N LEU A 190 -1.27 4.60 13.82
CA LEU A 190 -2.63 4.18 14.04
C LEU A 190 -3.56 5.02 13.15
N MET A 191 -4.38 4.29 12.35
CA MET A 191 -5.40 4.89 11.51
C MET A 191 -6.75 4.19 11.71
N PRO A 192 -7.81 4.95 12.05
CA PRO A 192 -9.13 4.38 12.27
C PRO A 192 -9.83 3.94 10.97
N TYR A 193 -10.55 2.83 11.05
CA TYR A 193 -11.64 2.52 10.11
C TYR A 193 -12.90 3.30 10.48
N ASN A 194 -13.17 3.36 11.79
CA ASN A 194 -14.30 4.04 12.41
C ASN A 194 -13.97 4.35 13.89
N GLU A 195 -14.93 4.87 14.64
CA GLU A 195 -14.74 5.23 16.04
C GLU A 195 -14.33 4.06 16.97
N LYS A 196 -14.58 2.80 16.57
CA LYS A 196 -14.36 1.62 17.40
C LYS A 196 -13.25 0.70 16.91
N ARG A 197 -12.84 0.84 15.67
CA ARG A 197 -11.85 -0.03 15.04
C ARG A 197 -10.78 0.78 14.31
N ALA A 198 -9.53 0.38 14.50
CA ALA A 198 -8.38 0.98 13.83
C ALA A 198 -7.39 -0.08 13.35
N VAL A 199 -6.50 0.31 12.44
CA VAL A 199 -5.26 -0.39 12.18
C VAL A 199 -4.15 0.24 13.02
N LEU A 200 -3.33 -0.61 13.64
CA LEU A 200 -2.09 -0.26 14.32
C LEU A 200 -0.95 -0.99 13.57
N ALA A 201 -0.06 -0.24 12.96
CA ALA A 201 1.02 -0.82 12.17
C ALA A 201 2.38 -0.32 12.65
N MET A 202 3.30 -1.27 12.87
CA MET A 202 4.69 -1.02 13.24
C MET A 202 5.59 -1.39 12.07
N VAL A 203 6.51 -0.51 11.72
CA VAL A 203 7.52 -0.69 10.67
C VAL A 203 8.90 -0.57 11.30
N VAL A 204 9.69 -1.62 11.27
CA VAL A 204 11.05 -1.62 11.84
C VAL A 204 12.06 -2.06 10.78
N PRO A 205 12.98 -1.19 10.38
CA PRO A 205 13.98 -1.52 9.38
C PRO A 205 15.16 -2.30 9.97
N TYR A 206 15.78 -3.13 9.12
CA TYR A 206 17.04 -3.83 9.40
C TYR A 206 16.99 -4.71 10.65
N ILE A 207 15.91 -5.47 10.80
CA ILE A 207 15.74 -6.50 11.84
C ILE A 207 15.40 -7.84 11.20
N SER A 208 15.53 -8.91 11.98
CA SER A 208 14.97 -10.21 11.63
C SER A 208 13.50 -10.31 12.04
N LYS A 209 12.81 -11.34 11.56
CA LYS A 209 11.41 -11.61 11.92
C LYS A 209 11.26 -11.86 13.44
N GLU A 210 12.23 -12.57 14.01
CA GLU A 210 12.24 -12.96 15.41
C GLU A 210 12.36 -11.77 16.35
N GLU A 211 13.08 -10.73 15.91
CA GLU A 211 13.24 -9.49 16.68
C GLU A 211 11.97 -8.64 16.72
N LEU A 212 11.07 -8.78 15.74
CA LEU A 212 9.87 -7.96 15.62
C LEU A 212 8.98 -8.02 16.87
N GLN A 213 8.88 -9.18 17.51
CA GLN A 213 8.11 -9.33 18.75
C GLN A 213 8.66 -8.48 19.89
N TYR A 214 9.98 -8.42 20.04
CA TYR A 214 10.62 -7.57 21.05
C TYR A 214 10.28 -6.10 20.88
N TYR A 215 10.35 -5.59 19.65
CA TYR A 215 10.03 -4.18 19.34
C TYR A 215 8.55 -3.88 19.56
N TRP A 216 7.66 -4.83 19.23
CA TRP A 216 6.23 -4.70 19.45
C TRP A 216 5.88 -4.62 20.94
N ASP A 217 6.39 -5.55 21.76
CA ASP A 217 6.14 -5.57 23.20
C ASP A 217 6.71 -4.31 23.88
N THR A 218 7.88 -3.87 23.42
CA THR A 218 8.51 -2.63 23.92
C THR A 218 7.61 -1.41 23.61
N PHE A 219 7.07 -1.32 22.40
CA PHE A 219 6.13 -0.25 22.03
C PHE A 219 4.87 -0.28 22.92
N LEU A 220 4.21 -1.41 23.04
CA LEU A 220 2.99 -1.53 23.83
C LEU A 220 3.22 -1.10 25.28
N LYS A 221 4.36 -1.52 25.87
CA LYS A 221 4.74 -1.18 27.23
C LYS A 221 5.06 0.30 27.42
N VAL A 222 5.91 0.86 26.55
CA VAL A 222 6.39 2.25 26.64
C VAL A 222 5.25 3.24 26.42
N GLU A 223 4.43 3.02 25.40
CA GLU A 223 3.30 3.89 25.08
C GLU A 223 2.04 3.60 25.89
N LYS A 224 2.09 2.58 26.76
CA LYS A 224 0.95 2.13 27.60
C LYS A 224 -0.32 1.94 26.76
N MET A 225 -0.15 1.25 25.64
CA MET A 225 -1.26 1.05 24.70
C MET A 225 -2.37 0.22 25.35
N ASN A 226 -3.56 0.78 25.37
CA ASN A 226 -4.78 0.13 25.86
C ASN A 226 -5.74 -0.11 24.69
N VAL A 227 -5.47 -1.16 23.91
CA VAL A 227 -6.26 -1.57 22.75
C VAL A 227 -6.40 -3.09 22.74
N ASP A 228 -7.56 -3.56 22.30
CA ASP A 228 -7.80 -5.00 22.13
C ASP A 228 -7.36 -5.40 20.71
N ILE A 229 -6.38 -6.29 20.60
CA ILE A 229 -5.89 -6.79 19.31
C ILE A 229 -6.85 -7.89 18.83
N VAL A 230 -7.47 -7.70 17.69
CA VAL A 230 -8.40 -8.66 17.07
C VAL A 230 -7.64 -9.72 16.26
N ASN A 231 -6.75 -9.26 15.40
CA ASN A 231 -5.88 -10.11 14.60
C ASN A 231 -4.66 -9.30 14.16
N MET A 232 -3.60 -9.98 13.75
CA MET A 232 -2.38 -9.35 13.25
C MET A 232 -1.68 -10.22 12.21
N VAL A 233 -0.84 -9.59 11.43
CA VAL A 233 0.01 -10.22 10.42
C VAL A 233 1.39 -9.57 10.43
N ASP A 234 2.41 -10.39 10.22
CA ASP A 234 3.79 -9.96 10.02
C ASP A 234 4.17 -10.17 8.57
N LEU A 235 4.81 -9.18 7.98
CA LEU A 235 5.28 -9.25 6.61
C LEU A 235 6.63 -8.56 6.46
N GLU A 236 7.45 -9.09 5.58
CA GLU A 236 8.65 -8.42 5.13
C GLU A 236 8.29 -7.46 3.99
N HIS A 237 8.80 -6.25 4.07
CA HIS A 237 8.65 -5.24 3.03
C HIS A 237 10.02 -4.74 2.57
N ILE A 238 10.29 -4.93 1.29
CA ILE A 238 11.53 -4.50 0.65
C ILE A 238 11.21 -3.31 -0.25
N SER A 239 11.71 -2.14 0.12
CA SER A 239 11.61 -0.94 -0.70
C SER A 239 12.85 -0.77 -1.57
N GLY A 240 12.65 -0.34 -2.79
CA GLY A 240 13.75 -0.11 -3.72
C GLY A 240 13.32 0.68 -4.95
N ASN A 241 14.28 0.97 -5.80
CA ASN A 241 14.08 1.59 -7.09
C ASN A 241 14.26 0.57 -8.21
N CYS A 242 13.45 0.67 -9.25
CA CYS A 242 13.63 -0.04 -10.50
C CYS A 242 14.18 0.95 -11.54
N PHE A 243 15.37 0.65 -12.10
CA PHE A 243 15.98 1.48 -13.13
C PHE A 243 16.83 0.62 -14.08
N PRO A 244 16.61 0.72 -15.40
CA PRO A 244 15.59 1.55 -16.04
C PRO A 244 14.17 1.06 -15.75
N HIS A 245 13.17 1.93 -15.93
CA HIS A 245 11.75 1.60 -15.76
C HIS A 245 11.20 0.78 -16.94
N GLN A 246 11.90 0.75 -18.05
CA GLN A 246 11.61 -0.05 -19.21
C GLN A 246 12.84 -0.88 -19.58
N TYR A 247 12.63 -2.15 -19.80
CA TYR A 247 13.65 -3.10 -20.24
C TYR A 247 13.13 -3.86 -21.45
N GLU A 248 13.66 -3.58 -22.66
CA GLU A 248 13.11 -4.06 -23.93
C GLU A 248 11.60 -3.70 -24.06
N ASN A 249 10.72 -4.70 -24.15
CA ASN A 249 9.26 -4.55 -24.17
C ASN A 249 8.59 -4.88 -22.81
N LEU A 250 9.38 -4.92 -21.74
CA LEU A 250 8.94 -5.14 -20.35
C LEU A 250 8.80 -3.82 -19.60
#